data_b24b93487bb0ff814de32bd9393bfa3a
#
_entry.id   b24b93487bb0ff814de32bd9393bfa3a
#
_cell.length_a   1.000
_cell.length_b   1.000
_cell.length_c   1.000
_cell.angle_alpha   90.00
_cell.angle_beta   90.00
_cell.angle_gamma   90.00
#
_symmetry.space_group_name_H-M   'P 1'
#
loop_
_entity.id
_entity.type
_entity.pdbx_description
1 polymer ?
#
loop_
_entity_poly.entity_id
_entity_poly.type
_entity_poly.pdbx_seq_one_letter_code
_entity_poly.pdbx_strand_id
1 'polypeptide(L)'
;MGGALPGDDAPFAGVATINGGGNKLDYYLGQSLTYELVGCTSDGGRRAEITVTYENTAPGDGSLPLYVDARSDRPPGPDGLPQSGNGDHFFFSQVYATAGSSLVSAVRDGQEVAVEQHREQGHTVFRA
;
A
#
# COMPACT_ATOMS: atom_id res chain seq x y z
N MET A 1 -9.79 8.79 -4.10
CA MET A 1 -9.94 9.54 -2.85
C MET A 1 -10.13 10.99 -3.16
N GLY A 2 -11.25 11.55 -2.82
CA GLY A 2 -11.63 12.89 -3.20
C GLY A 2 -11.62 13.91 -2.10
N GLY A 3 -11.06 13.69 -0.96
CA GLY A 3 -11.10 14.64 0.15
C GLY A 3 -9.78 15.29 0.48
N ALA A 4 -9.82 16.48 1.08
CA ALA A 4 -8.65 17.07 1.70
C ALA A 4 -8.29 16.29 2.96
N LEU A 5 -6.99 16.06 3.19
CA LEU A 5 -6.53 15.46 4.43
C LEU A 5 -6.61 16.49 5.57
N PRO A 6 -6.88 16.05 6.83
CA PRO A 6 -6.79 16.94 7.97
C PRO A 6 -5.40 17.58 8.06
N GLY A 7 -5.34 18.91 8.20
CA GLY A 7 -4.08 19.66 8.21
C GLY A 7 -3.46 19.86 9.58
N ASP A 8 -4.06 19.31 10.62
CA ASP A 8 -3.60 19.44 12.00
C ASP A 8 -3.04 18.11 12.53
N ASP A 9 -2.70 18.06 13.80
CA ASP A 9 -2.20 16.88 14.48
C ASP A 9 -3.31 15.94 14.99
N ALA A 10 -4.53 16.09 14.49
CA ALA A 10 -5.61 15.17 14.82
C ALA A 10 -5.26 13.74 14.38
N PRO A 11 -5.64 12.72 15.15
CA PRO A 11 -5.38 11.33 14.76
C PRO A 11 -5.95 11.03 13.38
N PHE A 12 -5.12 10.47 12.53
CA PHE A 12 -5.49 10.16 11.14
C PHE A 12 -4.74 8.94 10.65
N ALA A 13 -5.42 8.09 9.92
CA ALA A 13 -4.82 6.99 9.17
C ALA A 13 -5.56 6.81 7.86
N GLY A 14 -4.81 6.58 6.81
CA GLY A 14 -5.36 6.29 5.49
C GLY A 14 -4.42 5.39 4.72
N VAL A 15 -4.93 4.73 3.70
CA VAL A 15 -4.15 3.85 2.85
C VAL A 15 -4.47 4.11 1.39
N ALA A 16 -3.44 4.06 0.57
CA ALA A 16 -3.55 4.10 -0.88
C ALA A 16 -2.60 3.09 -1.48
N THR A 17 -2.89 2.63 -2.67
CA THR A 17 -2.01 1.73 -3.42
C THR A 17 -1.60 2.37 -4.74
N ILE A 18 -0.38 2.06 -5.17
CA ILE A 18 0.12 2.44 -6.48
C ILE A 18 0.42 1.16 -7.24
N ASN A 19 -0.27 0.95 -8.36
CA ASN A 19 -0.05 -0.22 -9.20
C ASN A 19 1.31 -0.11 -9.89
N GLY A 20 2.23 -1.02 -9.54
CA GLY A 20 3.56 -1.09 -10.13
C GLY A 20 3.65 -2.02 -11.33
N GLY A 21 2.65 -2.85 -11.56
CA GLY A 21 2.61 -3.80 -12.66
C GLY A 21 2.08 -3.24 -13.97
N GLY A 22 1.47 -2.05 -13.94
CA GLY A 22 0.90 -1.42 -15.13
C GLY A 22 -0.32 -2.14 -15.70
N ASN A 23 -1.08 -2.83 -14.86
CA ASN A 23 -2.23 -3.63 -15.25
C ASN A 23 -3.52 -3.15 -14.58
N LYS A 24 -4.59 -3.92 -14.72
CA LYS A 24 -5.92 -3.58 -14.16
C LYS A 24 -6.33 -4.48 -13.01
N LEU A 25 -5.37 -5.06 -12.31
CA LEU A 25 -5.66 -5.98 -11.21
C LEU A 25 -6.15 -5.31 -9.94
N ASP A 26 -6.11 -3.99 -9.84
CA ASP A 26 -6.63 -3.26 -8.68
C ASP A 26 -8.11 -3.58 -8.40
N TYR A 27 -8.86 -3.93 -9.43
CA TYR A 27 -10.26 -4.36 -9.29
C TYR A 27 -10.40 -5.58 -8.37
N TYR A 28 -9.38 -6.45 -8.35
CA TYR A 28 -9.39 -7.68 -7.54
C TYR A 28 -8.71 -7.51 -6.18
N LEU A 29 -8.23 -6.30 -5.88
CA LEU A 29 -7.50 -6.04 -4.64
C LEU A 29 -8.45 -5.52 -3.58
N GLY A 30 -8.74 -6.35 -2.58
CA GLY A 30 -9.42 -5.93 -1.36
C GLY A 30 -8.43 -5.37 -0.36
N GLN A 31 -8.85 -4.37 0.40
CA GLN A 31 -8.01 -3.81 1.46
C GLN A 31 -8.85 -3.45 2.67
N SER A 32 -8.25 -3.61 3.85
CA SER A 32 -8.83 -3.17 5.10
C SER A 32 -7.76 -2.49 5.95
N LEU A 33 -8.17 -1.51 6.75
CA LEU A 33 -7.28 -0.76 7.60
C LEU A 33 -7.81 -0.80 9.03
N THR A 34 -6.92 -1.09 9.98
CA THR A 34 -7.19 -1.01 11.41
C THR A 34 -6.24 -0.01 12.03
N TYR A 35 -6.76 0.92 12.81
CA TYR A 35 -6.00 1.89 13.58
C TYR A 35 -6.24 1.64 15.07
N GLU A 36 -5.16 1.51 15.84
CA GLU A 36 -5.24 1.24 17.26
C GLU A 36 -4.23 2.07 18.02
N LEU A 37 -4.68 2.76 19.07
CA LEU A 37 -3.79 3.42 20.02
C LEU A 37 -3.30 2.40 21.03
N VAL A 38 -1.99 2.14 21.05
CA VAL A 38 -1.39 1.10 21.90
C VAL A 38 -0.69 1.63 23.12
N GLY A 39 -0.62 2.95 23.33
CA GLY A 39 -0.04 3.54 24.51
C GLY A 39 0.45 4.96 24.31
N CYS A 40 1.08 5.48 25.37
CA CYS A 40 1.74 6.78 25.36
C CYS A 40 3.23 6.62 25.58
N THR A 41 4.01 7.52 24.98
CA THR A 41 5.46 7.57 25.21
C THR A 41 5.78 8.45 26.42
N SER A 42 6.99 8.33 26.97
CA SER A 42 7.41 9.09 28.17
C SER A 42 7.52 10.60 27.91
N ASP A 43 7.60 11.02 26.67
CA ASP A 43 7.67 12.43 26.26
C ASP A 43 6.29 13.05 25.99
N GLY A 44 5.21 12.37 26.31
CA GLY A 44 3.84 12.82 26.07
C GLY A 44 3.29 12.50 24.70
N GLY A 45 4.04 11.80 23.86
CA GLY A 45 3.58 11.34 22.56
C GLY A 45 2.61 10.17 22.65
N ARG A 46 1.99 9.84 21.54
CA ARG A 46 1.09 8.69 21.43
C ARG A 46 1.69 7.65 20.51
N ARG A 47 1.52 6.40 20.88
CA ARG A 47 1.93 5.25 20.06
C ARG A 47 0.70 4.64 19.43
N ALA A 48 0.75 4.46 18.13
CA ALA A 48 -0.35 3.86 17.38
C ALA A 48 0.18 2.73 16.49
N GLU A 49 -0.70 1.77 16.24
CA GLU A 49 -0.45 0.69 15.31
C GLU A 49 -1.46 0.78 14.16
N ILE A 50 -0.96 0.78 12.94
CA ILE A 50 -1.78 0.76 11.74
C ILE A 50 -1.54 -0.58 11.05
N THR A 51 -2.61 -1.35 10.90
CA THR A 51 -2.57 -2.63 10.20
C THR A 51 -3.37 -2.51 8.92
N VAL A 52 -2.73 -2.83 7.80
CA VAL A 52 -3.38 -2.88 6.49
C VAL A 52 -3.33 -4.31 5.99
N THR A 53 -4.49 -4.85 5.65
CA THR A 53 -4.62 -6.18 5.08
C THR A 53 -5.04 -6.08 3.62
N TYR A 54 -4.33 -6.79 2.76
CA TYR A 54 -4.64 -6.87 1.33
C TYR A 54 -5.05 -8.28 0.97
N GLU A 55 -6.06 -8.38 0.12
CA GLU A 55 -6.52 -9.64 -0.42
C GLU A 55 -6.60 -9.53 -1.94
N ASN A 56 -5.83 -10.34 -2.66
CA ASN A 56 -5.87 -10.41 -4.10
C ASN A 56 -6.75 -11.58 -4.53
N THR A 57 -7.91 -11.26 -5.10
CA THR A 57 -8.88 -12.28 -5.55
C THR A 57 -8.80 -12.52 -7.05
N ALA A 58 -7.77 -12.02 -7.73
CA ALA A 58 -7.61 -12.24 -9.17
C ALA A 58 -7.41 -13.73 -9.48
N PRO A 59 -8.08 -14.25 -10.53
CA PRO A 59 -7.85 -15.61 -10.96
C PRO A 59 -6.39 -15.83 -11.38
N GLY A 60 -5.77 -16.90 -10.87
CA GLY A 60 -4.39 -17.28 -11.20
C GLY A 60 -4.28 -18.40 -12.22
N ASP A 61 -5.36 -18.73 -12.91
CA ASP A 61 -5.47 -19.87 -13.84
C ASP A 61 -5.24 -19.49 -15.32
N GLY A 62 -4.85 -18.25 -15.59
CA GLY A 62 -4.67 -17.76 -16.95
C GLY A 62 -5.96 -17.36 -17.66
N SER A 63 -7.09 -17.32 -16.95
CA SER A 63 -8.39 -16.97 -17.54
C SER A 63 -8.55 -15.46 -17.81
N LEU A 64 -7.72 -14.60 -17.23
CA LEU A 64 -7.79 -13.16 -17.47
C LEU A 64 -7.19 -12.78 -18.81
N PRO A 65 -7.83 -11.86 -19.55
CA PRO A 65 -7.22 -11.30 -20.76
C PRO A 65 -5.89 -10.60 -20.46
N LEU A 66 -4.97 -10.63 -21.42
CA LEU A 66 -3.65 -10.01 -21.24
C LEU A 66 -3.72 -8.52 -20.90
N TYR A 67 -4.69 -7.79 -21.45
CA TYR A 67 -4.82 -6.36 -21.16
C TYR A 67 -5.24 -6.09 -19.72
N VAL A 68 -5.70 -7.11 -18.98
CA VAL A 68 -6.07 -7.00 -17.57
C VAL A 68 -4.90 -7.33 -16.66
N ASP A 69 -4.16 -8.42 -16.95
CA ASP A 69 -3.14 -8.96 -16.03
C ASP A 69 -1.71 -8.88 -16.57
N ALA A 70 -1.47 -8.10 -17.61
CA ALA A 70 -0.11 -7.91 -18.13
C ALA A 70 0.82 -7.30 -17.08
N ARG A 71 2.09 -7.70 -17.11
CA ARG A 71 3.13 -7.23 -16.19
C ARG A 71 4.12 -6.36 -16.96
N SER A 72 3.87 -5.05 -17.02
CA SER A 72 4.75 -4.10 -17.70
C SER A 72 6.04 -3.80 -16.92
N ASP A 73 6.11 -4.24 -15.67
CA ASP A 73 7.33 -4.19 -14.86
C ASP A 73 8.32 -5.31 -15.20
N ARG A 74 7.95 -6.24 -16.08
CA ARG A 74 8.78 -7.34 -16.56
C ARG A 74 9.16 -7.14 -18.03
N PRO A 75 10.30 -7.69 -18.49
CA PRO A 75 10.64 -7.66 -19.90
C PRO A 75 9.56 -8.32 -20.76
N PRO A 76 9.35 -7.83 -22.01
CA PRO A 76 8.43 -8.51 -22.93
C PRO A 76 8.83 -9.96 -23.19
N GLY A 77 7.82 -10.77 -23.50
CA GLY A 77 8.06 -12.15 -23.92
C GLY A 77 8.69 -12.25 -25.32
N PRO A 78 8.96 -13.49 -25.79
CA PRO A 78 9.57 -13.71 -27.10
C PRO A 78 8.78 -13.16 -28.28
N ASP A 79 7.47 -12.98 -28.12
CA ASP A 79 6.57 -12.41 -29.11
C ASP A 79 6.54 -10.85 -29.09
N GLY A 80 7.33 -10.23 -28.22
CA GLY A 80 7.35 -8.78 -28.05
C GLY A 80 6.17 -8.21 -27.27
N LEU A 81 5.29 -9.05 -26.75
CA LEU A 81 4.13 -8.65 -25.95
C LEU A 81 4.44 -8.71 -24.46
N PRO A 82 3.72 -7.91 -23.64
CA PRO A 82 3.85 -8.00 -22.20
C PRO A 82 3.52 -9.42 -21.70
N GLN A 83 4.24 -9.85 -20.66
CA GLN A 83 3.97 -11.15 -20.05
C GLN A 83 2.75 -11.06 -19.14
N SER A 84 1.97 -12.15 -19.09
CA SER A 84 0.91 -12.32 -18.12
C SER A 84 1.50 -12.51 -16.72
N GLY A 85 0.86 -11.93 -15.71
CA GLY A 85 1.18 -12.16 -14.29
C GLY A 85 0.40 -13.31 -13.68
N ASN A 86 -0.51 -13.94 -14.42
CA ASN A 86 -1.41 -14.98 -13.90
C ASN A 86 -2.14 -14.54 -12.61
N GLY A 87 -2.60 -13.29 -12.60
CA GLY A 87 -3.28 -12.73 -11.44
C GLY A 87 -2.36 -12.17 -10.35
N ASP A 88 -1.05 -12.31 -10.47
CA ASP A 88 -0.12 -11.72 -9.51
C ASP A 88 -0.13 -10.19 -9.62
N HIS A 89 -0.38 -9.55 -8.50
CA HIS A 89 -0.44 -8.09 -8.44
C HIS A 89 0.83 -7.53 -7.79
N PHE A 90 1.48 -6.62 -8.50
CA PHE A 90 2.60 -5.85 -7.97
C PHE A 90 2.16 -4.42 -7.70
N PHE A 91 2.23 -4.01 -6.44
CA PHE A 91 1.82 -2.66 -6.05
C PHE A 91 2.65 -2.16 -4.88
N PHE A 92 2.64 -0.84 -4.71
CA PHE A 92 3.20 -0.19 -3.53
C PHE A 92 2.05 0.20 -2.60
N SER A 93 2.25 -0.05 -1.31
CA SER A 93 1.32 0.39 -0.27
C SER A 93 1.80 1.73 0.30
N GLN A 94 0.91 2.71 0.34
CA GLN A 94 1.17 3.99 0.99
C GLN A 94 0.25 4.13 2.19
N VAL A 95 0.84 4.35 3.35
CA VAL A 95 0.11 4.57 4.59
C VAL A 95 0.29 6.03 5.01
N TYR A 96 -0.81 6.74 5.11
CA TYR A 96 -0.87 8.13 5.56
C TYR A 96 -1.11 8.11 7.07
N ALA A 97 -0.24 8.77 7.81
CA ALA A 97 -0.32 8.82 9.26
C ALA A 97 -0.59 10.26 9.74
N THR A 98 -0.89 10.39 11.03
CA THR A 98 -1.06 11.68 11.69
C THR A 98 0.14 12.59 11.39
N ALA A 99 -0.12 13.88 11.15
CA ALA A 99 0.92 14.87 10.90
C ALA A 99 1.98 14.84 12.02
N GLY A 100 3.25 14.86 11.64
CA GLY A 100 4.36 14.81 12.58
C GLY A 100 4.70 13.43 13.12
N SER A 101 4.05 12.38 12.64
CA SER A 101 4.34 11.00 13.05
C SER A 101 5.72 10.55 12.57
N SER A 102 6.33 9.65 13.33
CA SER A 102 7.55 8.93 12.93
C SER A 102 7.34 7.43 13.03
N LEU A 103 8.02 6.70 12.17
CA LEU A 103 7.94 5.25 12.12
C LEU A 103 8.84 4.64 13.20
N VAL A 104 8.29 3.73 14.00
CA VAL A 104 9.06 2.91 14.94
C VAL A 104 9.50 1.61 14.27
N SER A 105 8.56 0.92 13.61
CA SER A 105 8.84 -0.32 12.89
C SER A 105 7.77 -0.59 11.85
N ALA A 106 8.12 -1.37 10.85
CA ALA A 106 7.17 -1.86 9.84
C ALA A 106 7.44 -3.34 9.56
N VAL A 107 6.38 -4.11 9.53
CA VAL A 107 6.45 -5.56 9.36
C VAL A 107 5.43 -5.98 8.30
N ARG A 108 5.82 -6.91 7.44
CA ARG A 108 4.93 -7.55 6.48
C ARG A 108 5.07 -9.06 6.61
N ASP A 109 3.95 -9.74 6.90
CA ASP A 109 3.91 -11.20 7.09
C ASP A 109 4.95 -11.69 8.11
N GLY A 110 5.12 -10.94 9.21
CA GLY A 110 6.05 -11.29 10.28
C GLY A 110 7.51 -10.90 10.05
N GLN A 111 7.82 -10.25 8.92
CA GLN A 111 9.20 -9.85 8.59
C GLN A 111 9.32 -8.34 8.46
N GLU A 112 10.40 -7.78 8.97
CA GLU A 112 10.68 -6.36 8.80
C GLU A 112 10.82 -6.00 7.33
N VAL A 113 10.25 -4.85 6.96
CA VAL A 113 10.31 -4.33 5.60
C VAL A 113 10.90 -2.94 5.58
N ALA A 114 11.60 -2.63 4.49
CA ALA A 114 12.09 -1.29 4.23
C ALA A 114 10.93 -0.38 3.82
N VAL A 115 10.90 0.83 4.37
CA VAL A 115 9.83 1.80 4.13
C VAL A 115 10.45 3.13 3.77
N GLU A 116 9.98 3.71 2.67
CA GLU A 116 10.29 5.10 2.32
C GLU A 116 9.33 6.02 3.06
N GLN A 117 9.84 7.13 3.57
CA GLN A 117 9.05 8.13 4.26
C GLN A 117 9.09 9.44 3.48
N HIS A 118 7.92 10.04 3.27
CA HIS A 118 7.82 11.37 2.69
C HIS A 118 6.64 12.13 3.31
N ARG A 119 6.43 13.37 2.89
CA ARG A 119 5.30 14.19 3.34
C ARG A 119 4.39 14.51 2.19
N GLU A 120 3.09 14.49 2.47
CA GLU A 120 2.07 14.84 1.51
C GLU A 120 0.93 15.56 2.24
N GLN A 121 0.64 16.77 1.85
CA GLN A 121 -0.37 17.64 2.51
C GLN A 121 -0.16 17.74 4.03
N GLY A 122 1.08 17.83 4.48
CA GLY A 122 1.42 17.93 5.90
C GLY A 122 1.44 16.61 6.67
N HIS A 123 0.97 15.52 6.06
CA HIS A 123 0.99 14.20 6.69
C HIS A 123 2.25 13.43 6.36
N THR A 124 2.68 12.60 7.29
CA THR A 124 3.75 11.64 7.05
C THR A 124 3.18 10.45 6.27
N VAL A 125 3.87 10.07 5.20
CA VAL A 125 3.48 8.95 4.34
C VAL A 125 4.58 7.91 4.36
N PHE A 126 4.20 6.67 4.62
CA PHE A 126 5.10 5.52 4.61
C PHE A 126 4.76 4.64 3.41
N ARG A 127 5.77 4.34 2.60
CA ARG A 127 5.60 3.57 1.37
C ARG A 127 6.47 2.33 1.39
N ALA A 128 5.86 1.21 1.13
CA ALA A 128 6.54 -0.09 1.03
C ALA A 128 6.13 -0.86 -0.23
#